data_7bf6f5b2435e83412d9da0b69c0ea921
#
_entry.id   7bf6f5b2435e83412d9da0b69c0ea921
#
_cell.length_a   1.000
_cell.length_b   1.000
_cell.length_c   1.000
_cell.angle_alpha   90.00
_cell.angle_beta   90.00
_cell.angle_gamma   90.00
#
_symmetry.space_group_name_H-M   'P 1'
#
loop_
_entity.id
_entity.type
_entity.pdbx_description
1 polymer ?
#
loop_
_entity_poly.entity_id
_entity_poly.type
_entity_poly.pdbx_seq_one_letter_code
_entity_poly.pdbx_strand_id
1 'polypeptide(L)'
;MACRKEPYRKPLVFSGVIMTSRERVLAMFKGRPFDNAPRFAKATQGGQGRQIDHLPCMPITMQFAADRIGRKYYDYVTDYRVLVEGQLRVAEEFGFDHVGCISDPAREAADCDAAIIFHEETPPDIDESNALLADKSRLAKLKMPDPLGGGRMHDRVKAATLFKEKAGKDKIIEGWIEGPCAEGADLRGINTIMTDFFEDAGFVKELFEFATELGLRFAKAQIEAGVDLMGIGDAAASLVGPKIYEEFVWPYEKQLVDGIHKLGAAVRLHICGDTRKILEGMGRLGAEMIDLDYPSPMRMAREKMGPKQVICGNINPVSVLREASPEEIYKAVENCHKEAGENFIVGAGCEVTRDTPLENIKVLGHYASSH
;
A
#
# COMPACT_ATOMS: atom_id res chain seq x y z
N MET A 1 -34.84 -26.64 -11.74
CA MET A 1 -33.80 -25.69 -12.17
C MET A 1 -34.34 -24.28 -12.01
N ALA A 2 -34.09 -23.65 -10.88
CA ALA A 2 -34.47 -22.27 -10.65
C ALA A 2 -33.29 -21.39 -11.04
N CYS A 3 -33.47 -20.57 -12.07
CA CYS A 3 -32.53 -19.53 -12.49
C CYS A 3 -32.36 -18.58 -11.31
N ARG A 4 -31.19 -18.60 -10.63
CA ARG A 4 -30.85 -17.61 -9.63
C ARG A 4 -30.73 -16.28 -10.37
N LYS A 5 -31.61 -15.33 -10.07
CA LYS A 5 -31.48 -13.94 -10.52
C LYS A 5 -30.21 -13.40 -9.95
N GLU A 6 -29.31 -12.89 -10.79
CA GLU A 6 -28.13 -12.12 -10.36
C GLU A 6 -28.61 -10.94 -9.51
N PRO A 7 -28.17 -10.82 -8.25
CA PRO A 7 -28.65 -9.81 -7.30
C PRO A 7 -28.09 -8.40 -7.55
N TYR A 8 -27.24 -8.22 -8.57
CA TYR A 8 -26.48 -6.99 -8.79
C TYR A 8 -27.08 -6.12 -9.90
N ARG A 9 -27.02 -4.80 -9.74
CA ARG A 9 -27.39 -3.85 -10.80
C ARG A 9 -26.57 -4.14 -12.06
N LYS A 10 -27.22 -4.03 -13.23
CA LYS A 10 -26.48 -4.08 -14.51
C LYS A 10 -25.45 -2.96 -14.54
N PRO A 11 -24.25 -3.19 -15.13
CA PRO A 11 -23.27 -2.13 -15.32
C PRO A 11 -23.92 -0.92 -15.98
N LEU A 12 -23.60 0.26 -15.50
CA LEU A 12 -24.01 1.53 -16.11
C LEU A 12 -23.42 1.57 -17.52
N VAL A 13 -24.26 1.76 -18.53
CA VAL A 13 -23.81 2.02 -19.90
C VAL A 13 -23.36 3.48 -19.94
N PHE A 14 -22.07 3.73 -19.73
CA PHE A 14 -21.51 5.05 -19.91
C PHE A 14 -21.42 5.40 -21.41
N SER A 15 -21.96 6.54 -21.80
CA SER A 15 -21.79 7.15 -23.15
C SER A 15 -20.44 7.87 -23.29
N GLY A 16 -19.50 7.71 -22.35
CA GLY A 16 -18.20 8.35 -22.28
C GLY A 16 -17.06 7.48 -22.82
N VAL A 17 -15.89 8.10 -22.99
CA VAL A 17 -14.65 7.40 -23.34
C VAL A 17 -14.27 6.48 -22.19
N ILE A 18 -14.13 5.18 -22.47
CA ILE A 18 -13.63 4.18 -21.50
C ILE A 18 -12.19 4.55 -21.13
N MET A 19 -11.92 4.66 -19.82
CA MET A 19 -10.58 4.94 -19.29
C MET A 19 -9.81 3.64 -19.05
N THR A 20 -8.49 3.67 -19.26
CA THR A 20 -7.63 2.63 -18.70
C THR A 20 -7.64 2.72 -17.17
N SER A 21 -7.32 1.61 -16.49
CA SER A 21 -7.15 1.60 -15.03
C SER A 21 -6.18 2.70 -14.56
N ARG A 22 -5.06 2.87 -15.30
CA ARG A 22 -4.06 3.91 -15.02
C ARG A 22 -4.63 5.32 -15.13
N GLU A 23 -5.38 5.62 -16.20
CA GLU A 23 -6.01 6.94 -16.39
C GLU A 23 -7.03 7.23 -15.29
N ARG A 24 -7.83 6.25 -14.90
CA ARG A 24 -8.86 6.35 -13.86
C ARG A 24 -8.25 6.70 -12.50
N VAL A 25 -7.24 5.97 -12.05
CA VAL A 25 -6.58 6.23 -10.77
C VAL A 25 -5.87 7.59 -10.79
N LEU A 26 -5.16 7.93 -11.86
CA LEU A 26 -4.50 9.24 -11.98
C LEU A 26 -5.52 10.40 -12.02
N ALA A 27 -6.71 10.19 -12.56
CA ALA A 27 -7.78 11.20 -12.52
C ALA A 27 -8.26 11.48 -11.09
N MET A 28 -8.30 10.47 -10.22
CA MET A 28 -8.60 10.64 -8.78
C MET A 28 -7.56 11.50 -8.05
N PHE A 29 -6.32 11.51 -8.53
CA PHE A 29 -5.21 12.26 -7.92
C PHE A 29 -5.02 13.65 -8.54
N LYS A 30 -5.83 14.06 -9.52
CA LYS A 30 -5.70 15.34 -10.21
C LYS A 30 -5.81 16.55 -9.26
N GLY A 31 -4.95 17.54 -9.49
CA GLY A 31 -4.88 18.76 -8.65
C GLY A 31 -4.13 18.57 -7.33
N ARG A 32 -3.38 17.47 -7.19
CA ARG A 32 -2.54 17.16 -6.02
C ARG A 32 -1.06 17.44 -6.30
N PRO A 33 -0.18 17.45 -5.26
CA PRO A 33 1.21 17.87 -5.40
C PRO A 33 1.99 17.20 -6.53
N PHE A 34 1.77 15.89 -6.75
CA PHE A 34 2.51 15.13 -7.77
C PHE A 34 2.09 15.44 -9.22
N ASP A 35 0.91 16.03 -9.44
CA ASP A 35 0.36 16.35 -10.78
C ASP A 35 1.30 17.25 -11.62
N ASN A 36 2.21 17.96 -10.95
CA ASN A 36 3.25 18.78 -11.59
C ASN A 36 4.49 17.98 -12.05
N ALA A 37 4.59 16.68 -11.74
CA ALA A 37 5.73 15.88 -12.17
C ALA A 37 5.75 15.70 -13.70
N PRO A 38 6.89 15.92 -14.38
CA PRO A 38 6.98 15.94 -15.85
C PRO A 38 6.45 14.67 -16.54
N ARG A 39 6.53 13.51 -15.87
CA ARG A 39 6.10 12.22 -16.42
C ARG A 39 4.57 12.04 -16.41
N PHE A 40 3.83 12.82 -15.61
CA PHE A 40 2.37 12.79 -15.54
C PHE A 40 1.72 13.98 -16.24
N ALA A 41 2.42 15.08 -16.45
CA ALA A 41 1.92 16.29 -17.08
C ALA A 41 1.25 16.05 -18.44
N LYS A 42 1.68 15.03 -19.21
CA LYS A 42 1.04 14.67 -20.48
C LYS A 42 -0.24 13.85 -20.29
N ALA A 43 -0.33 13.05 -19.22
CA ALA A 43 -1.53 12.25 -18.94
C ALA A 43 -2.68 13.11 -18.41
N THR A 44 -2.35 14.25 -17.77
CA THR A 44 -3.31 15.17 -17.16
C THR A 44 -3.66 16.39 -18.05
N GLN A 45 -2.98 16.63 -19.17
CA GLN A 45 -3.18 17.77 -20.12
C GLN A 45 -4.48 17.74 -20.94
N GLY A 46 -5.48 16.97 -20.58
CA GLY A 46 -6.76 16.88 -21.29
C GLY A 46 -7.95 17.47 -20.51
N GLY A 47 -8.11 18.81 -20.50
CA GLY A 47 -9.40 19.45 -20.19
C GLY A 47 -9.87 19.49 -18.73
N GLN A 48 -10.84 20.35 -18.44
CA GLN A 48 -11.57 20.49 -17.17
C GLN A 48 -12.01 19.10 -16.64
N GLY A 49 -11.71 18.80 -15.36
CA GLY A 49 -12.07 17.65 -14.56
C GLY A 49 -12.77 16.51 -15.30
N ARG A 50 -12.00 15.55 -15.86
CA ARG A 50 -12.61 14.38 -16.49
C ARG A 50 -13.24 13.55 -15.37
N GLN A 51 -14.55 13.41 -15.40
CA GLN A 51 -15.25 12.48 -14.51
C GLN A 51 -14.73 11.07 -14.79
N ILE A 52 -14.39 10.32 -13.74
CA ILE A 52 -14.00 8.90 -13.88
C ILE A 52 -15.18 8.10 -14.40
N ASP A 53 -14.91 7.05 -15.17
CA ASP A 53 -15.94 6.18 -15.76
C ASP A 53 -16.56 5.23 -14.71
N HIS A 54 -15.81 4.85 -13.69
CA HIS A 54 -16.25 4.08 -12.51
C HIS A 54 -15.20 4.18 -11.39
N LEU A 55 -15.51 3.68 -10.18
CA LEU A 55 -14.58 3.69 -9.06
C LEU A 55 -13.37 2.77 -9.32
N PRO A 56 -12.16 3.17 -8.91
CA PRO A 56 -11.02 2.25 -8.90
C PRO A 56 -11.17 1.16 -7.83
N CYS A 57 -10.54 -0.01 -8.08
CA CYS A 57 -10.44 -1.12 -7.14
C CYS A 57 -8.97 -1.50 -6.92
N MET A 58 -8.46 -1.31 -5.68
CA MET A 58 -7.02 -1.43 -5.38
C MET A 58 -6.76 -2.15 -4.04
N PRO A 59 -7.24 -3.40 -3.83
CA PRO A 59 -6.96 -4.14 -2.61
C PRO A 59 -5.51 -4.62 -2.54
N ILE A 60 -4.94 -4.72 -1.34
CA ILE A 60 -3.63 -5.37 -1.13
C ILE A 60 -3.81 -6.88 -1.26
N THR A 61 -3.08 -7.50 -2.19
CA THR A 61 -3.05 -8.94 -2.39
C THR A 61 -1.60 -9.43 -2.42
N MET A 62 -1.24 -10.33 -1.53
CA MET A 62 0.09 -10.92 -1.45
C MET A 62 0.00 -12.45 -1.47
N GLN A 63 -0.29 -13.09 -0.32
CA GLN A 63 -0.48 -14.55 -0.26
C GLN A 63 -1.60 -15.03 -1.19
N PHE A 64 -2.70 -14.29 -1.27
CA PHE A 64 -3.78 -14.59 -2.18
C PHE A 64 -3.32 -14.64 -3.65
N ALA A 65 -2.44 -13.73 -4.07
CA ALA A 65 -1.90 -13.70 -5.43
C ALA A 65 -0.98 -14.90 -5.71
N ALA A 66 -0.14 -15.31 -4.74
CA ALA A 66 0.70 -16.51 -4.85
C ALA A 66 -0.16 -17.78 -5.00
N ASP A 67 -1.20 -17.92 -4.19
CA ASP A 67 -2.13 -19.05 -4.24
C ASP A 67 -2.90 -19.12 -5.57
N ARG A 68 -3.24 -17.97 -6.17
CA ARG A 68 -3.94 -17.91 -7.48
C ARG A 68 -3.15 -18.48 -8.64
N ILE A 69 -1.82 -18.54 -8.52
CA ILE A 69 -0.94 -19.15 -9.53
C ILE A 69 -0.35 -20.49 -9.04
N GLY A 70 -0.80 -21.01 -7.89
CA GLY A 70 -0.37 -22.29 -7.33
C GLY A 70 1.09 -22.32 -6.91
N ARG A 71 1.63 -21.19 -6.44
CA ARG A 71 3.02 -21.07 -5.98
C ARG A 71 3.09 -20.90 -4.47
N LYS A 72 4.18 -21.38 -3.86
CA LYS A 72 4.47 -21.15 -2.45
C LYS A 72 4.72 -19.66 -2.21
N TYR A 73 4.36 -19.19 -1.02
CA TYR A 73 4.63 -17.80 -0.68
C TYR A 73 6.13 -17.49 -0.62
N TYR A 74 6.95 -18.44 -0.24
CA TYR A 74 8.41 -18.34 -0.36
C TYR A 74 8.88 -17.94 -1.75
N ASP A 75 8.36 -18.56 -2.80
CA ASP A 75 8.72 -18.21 -4.19
C ASP A 75 8.27 -16.78 -4.54
N TYR A 76 7.09 -16.38 -4.05
CA TYR A 76 6.56 -15.03 -4.28
C TYR A 76 7.42 -13.93 -3.64
N VAL A 77 7.98 -14.17 -2.44
CA VAL A 77 8.81 -13.19 -1.74
C VAL A 77 10.27 -13.19 -2.19
N THR A 78 10.75 -14.22 -2.91
CA THR A 78 12.15 -14.38 -3.31
C THR A 78 12.39 -14.32 -4.81
N ASP A 79 11.36 -14.43 -5.65
CA ASP A 79 11.48 -14.32 -7.12
C ASP A 79 10.46 -13.32 -7.67
N TYR A 80 10.96 -12.18 -8.14
CA TYR A 80 10.14 -11.13 -8.75
C TYR A 80 9.24 -11.61 -9.89
N ARG A 81 9.61 -12.68 -10.62
CA ARG A 81 8.79 -13.21 -11.71
C ARG A 81 7.52 -13.86 -11.19
N VAL A 82 7.62 -14.57 -10.06
CA VAL A 82 6.47 -15.20 -9.39
C VAL A 82 5.54 -14.12 -8.83
N LEU A 83 6.09 -13.08 -8.19
CA LEU A 83 5.31 -11.93 -7.73
C LEU A 83 4.57 -11.27 -8.90
N VAL A 84 5.27 -11.00 -9.99
CA VAL A 84 4.68 -10.33 -11.17
C VAL A 84 3.58 -11.19 -11.79
N GLU A 85 3.78 -12.51 -11.94
CA GLU A 85 2.76 -13.42 -12.44
C GLU A 85 1.51 -13.42 -11.57
N GLY A 86 1.67 -13.54 -10.24
CA GLY A 86 0.57 -13.53 -9.29
C GLY A 86 -0.24 -12.24 -9.32
N GLN A 87 0.43 -11.10 -9.27
CA GLN A 87 -0.23 -9.79 -9.30
C GLN A 87 -0.97 -9.51 -10.62
N LEU A 88 -0.36 -9.84 -11.75
CA LEU A 88 -1.02 -9.72 -13.05
C LEU A 88 -2.25 -10.62 -13.14
N ARG A 89 -2.14 -11.85 -12.64
CA ARG A 89 -3.25 -12.82 -12.61
C ARG A 89 -4.45 -12.30 -11.83
N VAL A 90 -4.25 -11.79 -10.60
CA VAL A 90 -5.36 -11.28 -9.80
C VAL A 90 -5.91 -9.97 -10.36
N ALA A 91 -5.07 -9.09 -10.87
CA ALA A 91 -5.51 -7.85 -11.48
C ALA A 91 -6.39 -8.08 -12.73
N GLU A 92 -6.06 -9.08 -13.55
CA GLU A 92 -6.85 -9.46 -14.72
C GLU A 92 -8.16 -10.17 -14.31
N GLU A 93 -8.07 -11.14 -13.39
CA GLU A 93 -9.21 -11.98 -13.01
C GLU A 93 -10.30 -11.22 -12.24
N PHE A 94 -9.92 -10.25 -11.41
CA PHE A 94 -10.83 -9.53 -10.53
C PHE A 94 -11.05 -8.06 -10.91
N GLY A 95 -10.40 -7.57 -11.97
CA GLY A 95 -10.58 -6.20 -12.45
C GLY A 95 -9.90 -5.15 -11.56
N PHE A 96 -8.76 -5.47 -10.91
CA PHE A 96 -8.04 -4.49 -10.11
C PHE A 96 -7.28 -3.49 -10.98
N ASP A 97 -7.19 -2.25 -10.51
CA ASP A 97 -6.64 -1.12 -11.27
C ASP A 97 -5.13 -0.96 -11.13
N HIS A 98 -4.49 -1.75 -10.28
CA HIS A 98 -3.05 -1.72 -10.03
C HIS A 98 -2.43 -3.10 -10.05
N VAL A 99 -1.10 -3.11 -10.09
CA VAL A 99 -0.22 -4.25 -9.79
C VAL A 99 0.89 -3.75 -8.88
N GLY A 100 1.22 -4.49 -7.82
CA GLY A 100 2.09 -4.00 -6.74
C GLY A 100 3.34 -4.84 -6.50
N CYS A 101 4.40 -4.18 -6.06
CA CYS A 101 5.67 -4.81 -5.67
C CYS A 101 5.68 -5.27 -4.20
N ILE A 102 4.57 -5.10 -3.48
CA ILE A 102 4.47 -5.50 -2.06
C ILE A 102 4.62 -7.02 -1.91
N SER A 103 5.39 -7.45 -0.93
CA SER A 103 5.55 -8.88 -0.60
C SER A 103 5.56 -9.17 0.90
N ASP A 104 6.24 -8.37 1.67
CA ASP A 104 6.45 -8.54 3.11
C ASP A 104 7.21 -7.32 3.67
N PRO A 105 7.27 -7.09 5.00
CA PRO A 105 7.98 -5.95 5.56
C PRO A 105 9.52 -6.11 5.58
N ALA A 106 10.05 -7.32 5.57
CA ALA A 106 11.44 -7.62 5.88
C ALA A 106 12.46 -7.37 4.72
N ARG A 107 12.09 -6.64 3.65
CA ARG A 107 12.95 -6.49 2.47
C ARG A 107 14.14 -5.59 2.73
N GLU A 108 13.87 -4.40 3.25
CA GLU A 108 14.86 -3.36 3.54
C GLU A 108 15.78 -3.82 4.66
N ALA A 109 15.20 -4.33 5.75
CA ALA A 109 15.95 -4.85 6.89
C ALA A 109 16.88 -6.02 6.49
N ALA A 110 16.45 -6.92 5.59
CA ALA A 110 17.29 -8.00 5.06
C ALA A 110 18.52 -7.48 4.33
N ASP A 111 18.36 -6.43 3.52
CA ASP A 111 19.48 -5.82 2.79
C ASP A 111 20.37 -4.96 3.70
N CYS A 112 19.92 -4.65 4.92
CA CYS A 112 20.73 -4.11 6.02
C CYS A 112 21.46 -5.19 6.83
N ASP A 113 21.42 -6.47 6.43
CA ASP A 113 21.97 -7.63 7.14
C ASP A 113 21.20 -8.01 8.43
N ALA A 114 19.91 -7.66 8.56
CA ALA A 114 19.08 -8.19 9.62
C ALA A 114 18.83 -9.70 9.44
N ALA A 115 18.71 -10.42 10.55
CA ALA A 115 18.39 -11.83 10.53
C ALA A 115 16.93 -12.07 10.16
N ILE A 116 16.67 -12.78 9.06
CA ILE A 116 15.35 -13.07 8.53
C ILE A 116 15.05 -14.55 8.61
N ILE A 117 13.87 -14.90 9.11
CA ILE A 117 13.35 -16.26 9.14
C ILE A 117 12.36 -16.43 7.99
N PHE A 118 12.72 -17.25 7.02
CA PHE A 118 11.86 -17.55 5.87
C PHE A 118 10.96 -18.75 6.15
N HIS A 119 9.71 -18.64 5.72
CA HIS A 119 8.70 -19.69 5.78
C HIS A 119 8.23 -20.07 4.37
N GLU A 120 7.73 -21.32 4.20
CA GLU A 120 7.24 -21.75 2.89
C GLU A 120 5.93 -21.07 2.50
N GLU A 121 5.01 -20.87 3.47
CA GLU A 121 3.61 -20.54 3.20
C GLU A 121 3.16 -19.23 3.88
N THR A 122 4.01 -18.58 4.68
CA THR A 122 3.72 -17.33 5.37
C THR A 122 4.79 -16.29 5.07
N PRO A 123 4.54 -14.99 5.34
CA PRO A 123 5.56 -13.97 5.23
C PRO A 123 6.81 -14.29 6.03
N PRO A 124 7.99 -13.87 5.57
CA PRO A 124 9.19 -13.94 6.38
C PRO A 124 9.09 -13.03 7.61
N ASP A 125 9.64 -13.47 8.72
CA ASP A 125 9.72 -12.73 9.97
C ASP A 125 11.12 -12.17 10.20
N ILE A 126 11.19 -11.03 10.91
CA ILE A 126 12.45 -10.56 11.50
C ILE A 126 12.77 -11.42 12.73
N ASP A 127 14.00 -11.90 12.85
CA ASP A 127 14.45 -12.55 14.08
C ASP A 127 14.72 -11.51 15.17
N GLU A 128 13.69 -11.14 15.90
CA GLU A 128 13.80 -10.14 16.99
C GLU A 128 14.70 -10.61 18.14
N SER A 129 14.90 -11.93 18.30
CA SER A 129 15.83 -12.46 19.31
C SER A 129 17.28 -12.12 18.98
N ASN A 130 17.55 -11.83 17.70
CA ASN A 130 18.85 -11.42 17.18
C ASN A 130 18.73 -10.10 16.40
N ALA A 131 18.01 -9.12 16.98
CA ALA A 131 17.78 -7.83 16.33
C ALA A 131 19.10 -7.17 15.91
N LEU A 132 19.15 -6.65 14.69
CA LEU A 132 20.37 -6.05 14.11
C LEU A 132 20.94 -4.95 15.00
N LEU A 133 20.09 -4.12 15.57
CA LEU A 133 20.43 -3.01 16.45
C LEU A 133 20.14 -3.32 17.94
N ALA A 134 20.28 -4.59 18.37
CA ALA A 134 20.28 -4.92 19.80
C ALA A 134 21.33 -4.08 20.56
N ASP A 135 22.51 -3.90 19.97
CA ASP A 135 23.50 -2.90 20.39
C ASP A 135 23.32 -1.63 19.54
N LYS A 136 22.84 -0.53 20.17
CA LYS A 136 22.62 0.78 19.53
C LYS A 136 23.84 1.34 18.83
N SER A 137 25.06 1.06 19.34
CA SER A 137 26.31 1.57 18.77
C SER A 137 26.57 1.07 17.34
N ARG A 138 25.87 0.03 16.90
CA ARG A 138 25.94 -0.50 15.52
C ARG A 138 25.32 0.45 14.50
N LEU A 139 24.35 1.29 14.87
CA LEU A 139 23.69 2.21 13.94
C LEU A 139 24.71 3.12 13.23
N ALA A 140 25.65 3.70 13.97
CA ALA A 140 26.71 4.55 13.40
C ALA A 140 27.67 3.82 12.44
N LYS A 141 27.66 2.48 12.42
CA LYS A 141 28.50 1.64 11.55
C LYS A 141 27.69 0.96 10.46
N LEU A 142 26.38 1.05 10.51
CA LEU A 142 25.48 0.43 9.55
C LEU A 142 25.67 1.08 8.18
N LYS A 143 25.94 0.25 7.18
CA LYS A 143 26.09 0.74 5.82
C LYS A 143 24.71 0.84 5.17
N MET A 144 24.49 1.95 4.48
CA MET A 144 23.30 2.09 3.65
C MET A 144 23.39 1.11 2.49
N PRO A 145 22.44 0.15 2.37
CA PRO A 145 22.48 -0.82 1.27
C PRO A 145 22.16 -0.16 -0.06
N ASP A 146 22.67 -0.75 -1.15
CA ASP A 146 22.35 -0.33 -2.50
C ASP A 146 21.09 -1.08 -2.98
N PRO A 147 19.98 -0.39 -3.28
CA PRO A 147 18.77 -1.03 -3.81
C PRO A 147 18.97 -1.79 -5.12
N LEU A 148 20.09 -1.59 -5.82
CA LEU A 148 20.49 -2.33 -7.02
C LEU A 148 21.61 -3.34 -6.76
N GLY A 149 21.98 -3.56 -5.51
CA GLY A 149 23.10 -4.41 -5.09
C GLY A 149 22.88 -5.92 -5.19
N GLY A 150 21.74 -6.39 -5.67
CA GLY A 150 21.46 -7.84 -5.85
C GLY A 150 20.62 -8.46 -4.74
N GLY A 151 20.29 -7.71 -3.67
CA GLY A 151 19.48 -8.16 -2.55
C GLY A 151 17.97 -8.17 -2.82
N ARG A 152 17.18 -8.16 -1.74
CA ARG A 152 15.72 -8.25 -1.80
C ARG A 152 15.08 -6.98 -2.37
N MET A 153 15.64 -5.80 -2.09
CA MET A 153 15.22 -4.55 -2.71
C MET A 153 15.41 -4.61 -4.23
N HIS A 154 16.57 -5.11 -4.70
CA HIS A 154 16.83 -5.23 -6.14
C HIS A 154 15.84 -6.18 -6.84
N ASP A 155 15.43 -7.25 -6.17
CA ASP A 155 14.40 -8.16 -6.70
C ASP A 155 13.06 -7.40 -6.93
N ARG A 156 12.64 -6.49 -6.02
CA ARG A 156 11.43 -5.66 -6.19
C ARG A 156 11.60 -4.60 -7.28
N VAL A 157 12.79 -4.05 -7.46
CA VAL A 157 13.08 -3.14 -8.59
C VAL A 157 12.94 -3.86 -9.94
N LYS A 158 13.38 -5.12 -10.03
CA LYS A 158 13.15 -5.97 -11.22
C LYS A 158 11.67 -6.25 -11.44
N ALA A 159 10.88 -6.45 -10.37
CA ALA A 159 9.43 -6.58 -10.47
C ALA A 159 8.81 -5.31 -11.07
N ALA A 160 9.17 -4.13 -10.59
CA ALA A 160 8.69 -2.86 -11.12
C ALA A 160 9.00 -2.69 -12.61
N THR A 161 10.22 -3.03 -13.02
CA THR A 161 10.62 -3.02 -14.45
C THR A 161 9.73 -3.95 -15.29
N LEU A 162 9.53 -5.18 -14.84
CA LEU A 162 8.72 -6.16 -15.56
C LEU A 162 7.22 -5.79 -15.59
N PHE A 163 6.69 -5.23 -14.53
CA PHE A 163 5.34 -4.65 -14.53
C PHE A 163 5.19 -3.51 -15.53
N LYS A 164 6.19 -2.61 -15.59
CA LYS A 164 6.18 -1.51 -16.56
C LYS A 164 6.13 -2.00 -18.00
N GLU A 165 6.86 -3.05 -18.31
CA GLU A 165 6.84 -3.67 -19.63
C GLU A 165 5.47 -4.31 -19.94
N LYS A 166 4.91 -5.09 -19.00
CA LYS A 166 3.71 -5.90 -19.21
C LYS A 166 2.40 -5.14 -19.06
N ALA A 167 2.30 -4.21 -18.12
CA ALA A 167 1.04 -3.56 -17.73
C ALA A 167 1.09 -2.04 -17.62
N GLY A 168 2.25 -1.41 -17.76
CA GLY A 168 2.45 0.02 -17.48
C GLY A 168 1.71 1.00 -18.39
N LYS A 169 1.03 0.54 -19.43
CA LYS A 169 0.13 1.36 -20.26
C LYS A 169 -1.29 1.41 -19.66
N ASP A 170 -1.72 0.30 -19.07
CA ASP A 170 -3.12 0.08 -18.69
C ASP A 170 -3.35 0.13 -17.18
N LYS A 171 -2.38 -0.32 -16.37
CA LYS A 171 -2.47 -0.41 -14.92
C LYS A 171 -1.54 0.60 -14.21
N ILE A 172 -1.91 0.99 -12.99
CA ILE A 172 -0.97 1.64 -12.06
C ILE A 172 0.09 0.62 -11.65
N ILE A 173 1.35 1.02 -11.74
CA ILE A 173 2.46 0.26 -11.16
C ILE A 173 2.72 0.80 -9.76
N GLU A 174 2.47 -0.01 -8.76
CA GLU A 174 2.67 0.34 -7.36
C GLU A 174 3.98 -0.25 -6.84
N GLY A 175 4.88 0.62 -6.36
CA GLY A 175 6.03 0.25 -5.56
C GLY A 175 5.65 0.13 -4.09
N TRP A 176 6.58 -0.35 -3.27
CA TRP A 176 6.35 -0.42 -1.83
C TRP A 176 7.66 -0.23 -1.06
N ILE A 177 7.58 0.56 0.02
CA ILE A 177 8.64 0.74 1.01
C ILE A 177 8.06 0.66 2.41
N GLU A 178 8.91 0.35 3.40
CA GLU A 178 8.53 0.48 4.80
C GLU A 178 8.67 1.94 5.28
N GLY A 179 7.74 2.34 6.15
CA GLY A 179 7.79 3.62 6.83
C GLY A 179 8.84 3.64 7.94
N PRO A 180 9.17 4.83 8.46
CA PRO A 180 10.29 4.97 9.40
C PRO A 180 10.07 4.24 10.72
N CYS A 181 8.82 4.14 11.19
CA CYS A 181 8.50 3.45 12.43
C CYS A 181 8.54 1.92 12.25
N ALA A 182 8.02 1.42 11.12
CA ALA A 182 8.06 0.01 10.79
C ALA A 182 9.50 -0.48 10.58
N GLU A 183 10.26 0.19 9.69
CA GLU A 183 11.67 -0.17 9.44
C GLU A 183 12.52 -0.04 10.72
N GLY A 184 12.28 1.01 11.53
CA GLY A 184 12.94 1.16 12.83
C GLY A 184 12.63 -0.01 13.77
N ALA A 185 11.39 -0.51 13.78
CA ALA A 185 11.01 -1.68 14.55
C ALA A 185 11.65 -2.96 14.02
N ASP A 186 11.75 -3.13 12.70
CA ASP A 186 12.39 -4.28 12.06
C ASP A 186 13.90 -4.35 12.38
N LEU A 187 14.57 -3.21 12.45
CA LEU A 187 16.00 -3.16 12.77
C LEU A 187 16.30 -3.27 14.27
N ARG A 188 15.41 -2.75 15.14
CA ARG A 188 15.64 -2.62 16.59
C ARG A 188 14.90 -3.68 17.43
N GLY A 189 13.82 -4.24 16.92
CA GLY A 189 12.83 -5.02 17.64
C GLY A 189 11.68 -4.15 18.16
N ILE A 190 10.44 -4.59 17.92
CA ILE A 190 9.22 -3.79 18.15
C ILE A 190 9.07 -3.35 19.62
N ASN A 191 9.27 -4.26 20.57
CA ASN A 191 9.13 -3.95 22.00
C ASN A 191 10.21 -2.99 22.49
N THR A 192 11.41 -3.14 21.95
CA THR A 192 12.57 -2.35 22.35
C THR A 192 12.45 -0.90 21.85
N ILE A 193 12.04 -0.69 20.60
CA ILE A 193 11.87 0.67 20.07
C ILE A 193 10.73 1.41 20.77
N MET A 194 9.67 0.72 21.19
CA MET A 194 8.58 1.34 21.97
C MET A 194 9.10 1.88 23.31
N THR A 195 10.08 1.24 23.91
CA THR A 195 10.75 1.71 25.13
C THR A 195 11.70 2.88 24.83
N ASP A 196 12.45 2.80 23.72
CA ASP A 196 13.43 3.80 23.32
C ASP A 196 12.82 5.19 23.05
N PHE A 197 11.54 5.28 22.65
CA PHE A 197 10.85 6.58 22.54
C PHE A 197 10.90 7.41 23.84
N PHE A 198 10.97 6.73 24.98
CA PHE A 198 10.99 7.38 26.29
C PHE A 198 12.41 7.47 26.91
N GLU A 199 13.25 6.46 26.64
CA GLU A 199 14.55 6.33 27.29
C GLU A 199 15.68 6.95 26.47
N ASP A 200 15.55 6.96 25.12
CA ASP A 200 16.61 7.41 24.23
C ASP A 200 16.07 8.02 22.92
N ALA A 201 15.40 9.14 23.08
CA ALA A 201 14.82 9.90 21.97
C ALA A 201 15.84 10.31 20.89
N GLY A 202 17.11 10.48 21.27
CA GLY A 202 18.21 10.78 20.35
C GLY A 202 18.45 9.63 19.38
N PHE A 203 18.61 8.43 19.91
CA PHE A 203 18.79 7.21 19.12
C PHE A 203 17.61 6.97 18.17
N VAL A 204 16.36 7.13 18.65
CA VAL A 204 15.17 6.93 17.79
C VAL A 204 15.21 7.89 16.59
N LYS A 205 15.56 9.16 16.79
CA LYS A 205 15.65 10.13 15.70
C LYS A 205 16.74 9.76 14.70
N GLU A 206 17.93 9.36 15.15
CA GLU A 206 19.00 8.89 14.28
C GLU A 206 18.60 7.64 13.48
N LEU A 207 17.90 6.70 14.13
CA LEU A 207 17.38 5.50 13.46
C LEU A 207 16.34 5.84 12.40
N PHE A 208 15.42 6.75 12.70
CA PHE A 208 14.38 7.15 11.73
C PHE A 208 14.95 8.01 10.59
N GLU A 209 16.02 8.77 10.82
CA GLU A 209 16.78 9.42 9.74
C GLU A 209 17.38 8.37 8.79
N PHE A 210 18.01 7.32 9.35
CA PHE A 210 18.54 6.21 8.56
C PHE A 210 17.44 5.49 7.77
N ALA A 211 16.33 5.11 8.42
CA ALA A 211 15.20 4.42 7.79
C ALA A 211 14.56 5.27 6.67
N THR A 212 14.43 6.59 6.89
CA THR A 212 13.91 7.52 5.89
C THR A 212 14.81 7.61 4.66
N GLU A 213 16.13 7.72 4.85
CA GLU A 213 17.08 7.73 3.74
C GLU A 213 17.08 6.41 2.97
N LEU A 214 17.01 5.27 3.66
CA LEU A 214 16.89 3.94 3.08
C LEU A 214 15.64 3.84 2.21
N GLY A 215 14.48 4.21 2.77
CA GLY A 215 13.20 4.21 2.06
C GLY A 215 13.23 5.11 0.82
N LEU A 216 13.81 6.32 0.89
CA LEU A 216 13.93 7.23 -0.25
C LEU A 216 14.85 6.68 -1.34
N ARG A 217 15.94 6.01 -1.01
CA ARG A 217 16.81 5.36 -2.00
C ARG A 217 16.11 4.22 -2.69
N PHE A 218 15.39 3.41 -1.94
CA PHE A 218 14.63 2.29 -2.51
C PHE A 218 13.44 2.79 -3.35
N ALA A 219 12.71 3.81 -2.88
CA ALA A 219 11.65 4.46 -3.65
C ALA A 219 12.19 5.01 -4.98
N LYS A 220 13.35 5.70 -4.96
CA LYS A 220 13.99 6.22 -6.16
C LYS A 220 14.26 5.12 -7.19
N ALA A 221 14.87 4.02 -6.78
CA ALA A 221 15.17 2.90 -7.69
C ALA A 221 13.89 2.30 -8.30
N GLN A 222 12.82 2.13 -7.51
CA GLN A 222 11.53 1.64 -8.00
C GLN A 222 10.86 2.65 -8.96
N ILE A 223 10.91 3.95 -8.65
CA ILE A 223 10.34 5.00 -9.49
C ILE A 223 11.09 5.09 -10.83
N GLU A 224 12.40 5.00 -10.83
CA GLU A 224 13.21 4.95 -12.06
C GLU A 224 12.91 3.71 -12.89
N ALA A 225 12.57 2.58 -12.25
CA ALA A 225 12.12 1.36 -12.91
C ALA A 225 10.67 1.45 -13.48
N GLY A 226 9.90 2.48 -13.11
CA GLY A 226 8.61 2.75 -13.74
C GLY A 226 7.39 2.78 -12.82
N VAL A 227 7.58 2.77 -11.51
CA VAL A 227 6.51 2.90 -10.50
C VAL A 227 5.82 4.24 -10.64
N ASP A 228 4.49 4.25 -10.58
CA ASP A 228 3.61 5.42 -10.65
C ASP A 228 3.13 5.88 -9.27
N LEU A 229 2.88 4.92 -8.37
CA LEU A 229 2.37 5.10 -7.02
C LEU A 229 3.29 4.39 -6.03
N MET A 230 3.80 5.09 -5.03
CA MET A 230 4.63 4.49 -3.98
C MET A 230 3.79 4.24 -2.74
N GLY A 231 3.62 2.97 -2.39
CA GLY A 231 3.08 2.55 -1.11
C GLY A 231 4.10 2.74 0.02
N ILE A 232 3.66 3.30 1.13
CA ILE A 232 4.40 3.36 2.40
C ILE A 232 3.62 2.52 3.41
N GLY A 233 4.20 1.45 3.92
CA GLY A 233 3.67 0.63 5.01
C GLY A 233 4.32 1.03 6.33
N ASP A 234 3.57 1.61 7.27
CA ASP A 234 4.13 2.00 8.57
C ASP A 234 3.33 1.41 9.74
N ALA A 235 3.24 0.06 9.75
CA ALA A 235 2.36 -0.67 10.67
C ALA A 235 2.63 -0.34 12.14
N ALA A 236 3.90 -0.20 12.55
CA ALA A 236 4.30 0.09 13.92
C ALA A 236 3.80 1.47 14.41
N ALA A 237 3.49 2.40 13.51
CA ALA A 237 2.94 3.71 13.84
C ALA A 237 1.55 3.65 14.50
N SER A 238 0.78 2.56 14.30
CA SER A 238 -0.51 2.37 14.98
C SER A 238 -0.37 2.07 16.48
N LEU A 239 0.79 1.60 16.91
CA LEU A 239 1.06 1.21 18.29
C LEU A 239 1.46 2.40 19.16
N VAL A 240 1.89 3.50 18.55
CA VAL A 240 2.26 4.72 19.28
C VAL A 240 1.05 5.63 19.50
N GLY A 241 1.04 6.35 20.60
CA GLY A 241 -0.01 7.34 20.86
C GLY A 241 0.20 8.61 20.02
N PRO A 242 -0.80 9.51 19.94
CA PRO A 242 -0.76 10.69 19.08
C PRO A 242 0.42 11.62 19.38
N LYS A 243 0.86 11.71 20.64
CA LYS A 243 2.00 12.55 21.02
C LYS A 243 3.32 12.01 20.41
N ILE A 244 3.56 10.70 20.52
CA ILE A 244 4.77 10.07 19.96
C ILE A 244 4.68 10.11 18.43
N TYR A 245 3.51 9.86 17.86
CA TYR A 245 3.31 9.97 16.41
C TYR A 245 3.70 11.36 15.89
N GLU A 246 3.18 12.43 16.48
CA GLU A 246 3.48 13.81 16.06
C GLU A 246 4.94 14.21 16.25
N GLU A 247 5.57 13.72 17.33
CA GLU A 247 6.95 14.10 17.66
C GLU A 247 8.01 13.29 16.91
N PHE A 248 7.77 11.99 16.70
CA PHE A 248 8.78 11.07 16.20
C PHE A 248 8.46 10.44 14.84
N VAL A 249 7.19 10.15 14.53
CA VAL A 249 6.85 9.41 13.30
C VAL A 249 6.48 10.38 12.17
N TRP A 250 5.53 11.27 12.42
CA TRP A 250 5.01 12.20 11.42
C TRP A 250 6.07 13.01 10.68
N PRO A 251 7.13 13.56 11.32
CA PRO A 251 8.15 14.33 10.61
C PRO A 251 8.92 13.51 9.56
N TYR A 252 9.13 12.23 9.80
CA TYR A 252 9.86 11.33 8.91
C TYR A 252 8.95 10.75 7.82
N GLU A 253 7.70 10.39 8.15
CA GLU A 253 6.70 10.08 7.12
C GLU A 253 6.51 11.26 6.15
N LYS A 254 6.49 12.49 6.68
CA LYS A 254 6.40 13.71 5.85
C LYS A 254 7.61 13.87 4.93
N GLN A 255 8.81 13.58 5.42
CA GLN A 255 10.02 13.59 4.59
C GLN A 255 9.96 12.54 3.47
N LEU A 256 9.46 11.32 3.76
CA LEU A 256 9.23 10.29 2.75
C LEU A 256 8.24 10.76 1.68
N VAL A 257 7.08 11.26 2.09
CA VAL A 257 6.05 11.77 1.16
C VAL A 257 6.61 12.88 0.27
N ASP A 258 7.27 13.89 0.85
CA ASP A 258 7.86 14.99 0.11
C ASP A 258 9.01 14.56 -0.82
N GLY A 259 9.81 13.59 -0.38
CA GLY A 259 10.89 13.01 -1.17
C GLY A 259 10.36 12.24 -2.37
N ILE A 260 9.33 11.41 -2.20
CA ILE A 260 8.68 10.64 -3.27
C ILE A 260 8.01 11.59 -4.28
N HIS A 261 7.36 12.66 -3.83
CA HIS A 261 6.82 13.68 -4.73
C HIS A 261 7.90 14.34 -5.58
N LYS A 262 9.05 14.69 -5.00
CA LYS A 262 10.20 15.25 -5.75
C LYS A 262 10.75 14.25 -6.80
N LEU A 263 10.65 12.97 -6.54
CA LEU A 263 11.00 11.90 -7.49
C LEU A 263 9.92 11.68 -8.57
N GLY A 264 8.74 12.28 -8.40
CA GLY A 264 7.67 12.29 -9.38
C GLY A 264 6.75 11.07 -9.33
N ALA A 265 6.48 10.50 -8.16
CA ALA A 265 5.45 9.48 -7.94
C ALA A 265 4.40 9.98 -6.95
N ALA A 266 3.18 9.44 -7.05
CA ALA A 266 2.13 9.60 -6.07
C ALA A 266 2.42 8.72 -4.84
N VAL A 267 1.76 9.00 -3.71
CA VAL A 267 1.93 8.26 -2.46
C VAL A 267 0.62 7.64 -1.98
N ARG A 268 0.66 6.35 -1.63
CA ARG A 268 -0.32 5.63 -0.82
C ARG A 268 0.30 5.40 0.57
N LEU A 269 -0.34 5.87 1.63
CA LEU A 269 0.05 5.53 3.00
C LEU A 269 -0.89 4.48 3.56
N HIS A 270 -0.32 3.38 4.07
CA HIS A 270 -1.03 2.34 4.80
C HIS A 270 -0.42 2.15 6.19
N ILE A 271 -1.23 2.34 7.21
CA ILE A 271 -0.89 2.04 8.60
C ILE A 271 -1.91 1.02 9.10
N CYS A 272 -1.47 -0.24 9.29
CA CYS A 272 -2.32 -1.31 9.79
C CYS A 272 -2.82 -1.02 11.21
N GLY A 273 -4.05 -1.46 11.53
CA GLY A 273 -4.60 -1.39 12.89
C GLY A 273 -5.37 -0.10 13.18
N ASP A 274 -5.48 0.23 14.46
CA ASP A 274 -6.32 1.33 14.94
C ASP A 274 -5.60 2.68 14.86
N THR A 275 -5.87 3.42 13.80
CA THR A 275 -5.29 4.75 13.56
C THR A 275 -6.19 5.91 13.98
N ARG A 276 -7.32 5.66 14.69
CA ARG A 276 -8.30 6.70 15.07
C ARG A 276 -7.69 7.94 15.72
N LYS A 277 -6.63 7.76 16.49
CA LYS A 277 -5.97 8.84 17.24
C LYS A 277 -4.97 9.65 16.41
N ILE A 278 -4.56 9.17 15.23
CA ILE A 278 -3.55 9.78 14.37
C ILE A 278 -4.09 10.17 12.98
N LEU A 279 -5.38 9.92 12.69
CA LEU A 279 -6.03 10.23 11.41
C LEU A 279 -5.79 11.67 10.92
N GLU A 280 -5.81 12.65 11.82
CA GLU A 280 -5.56 14.05 11.47
C GLU A 280 -4.12 14.26 10.99
N GLY A 281 -3.14 13.64 11.66
CA GLY A 281 -1.74 13.65 11.25
C GLY A 281 -1.54 12.99 9.89
N MET A 282 -2.12 11.80 9.68
CA MET A 282 -2.09 11.11 8.39
C MET A 282 -2.63 11.99 7.25
N GLY A 283 -3.78 12.67 7.46
CA GLY A 283 -4.36 13.58 6.45
C GLY A 283 -3.50 14.81 6.13
N ARG A 284 -2.62 15.24 7.05
CA ARG A 284 -1.72 16.38 6.85
C ARG A 284 -0.41 16.04 6.13
N LEU A 285 -0.10 14.77 5.93
CA LEU A 285 1.12 14.34 5.23
C LEU A 285 1.15 14.78 3.78
N GLY A 286 -0.03 14.85 3.14
CA GLY A 286 -0.14 15.21 1.73
C GLY A 286 -0.04 14.01 0.79
N ALA A 287 -0.13 12.78 1.29
CA ALA A 287 -0.25 11.58 0.46
C ALA A 287 -1.53 11.64 -0.39
N GLU A 288 -1.47 11.18 -1.63
CA GLU A 288 -2.62 11.18 -2.54
C GLU A 288 -3.70 10.23 -2.04
N MET A 289 -3.31 9.07 -1.52
CA MET A 289 -4.23 8.06 -1.02
C MET A 289 -3.86 7.64 0.40
N ILE A 290 -4.86 7.63 1.28
CA ILE A 290 -4.78 6.96 2.58
C ILE A 290 -5.53 5.65 2.47
N ASP A 291 -4.83 4.56 2.66
CA ASP A 291 -5.37 3.21 2.69
C ASP A 291 -5.67 2.84 4.15
N LEU A 292 -6.96 2.87 4.47
CA LEU A 292 -7.45 2.86 5.85
C LEU A 292 -7.74 1.42 6.30
N ASP A 293 -7.17 1.00 7.42
CA ASP A 293 -7.51 -0.29 8.00
C ASP A 293 -8.87 -0.26 8.72
N TYR A 294 -9.53 -1.43 8.79
CA TYR A 294 -10.91 -1.60 9.26
C TYR A 294 -11.19 -1.16 10.70
N PRO A 295 -10.25 -1.16 11.66
CA PRO A 295 -10.51 -0.67 13.01
C PRO A 295 -10.79 0.84 13.07
N SER A 296 -10.41 1.58 12.02
CA SER A 296 -10.62 3.02 11.93
C SER A 296 -11.88 3.32 11.09
N PRO A 297 -12.95 3.91 11.70
CA PRO A 297 -14.20 4.15 10.98
C PRO A 297 -14.02 5.11 9.79
N MET A 298 -14.56 4.74 8.63
CA MET A 298 -14.46 5.51 7.38
C MET A 298 -14.99 6.96 7.55
N ARG A 299 -16.13 7.13 8.22
CA ARG A 299 -16.71 8.44 8.54
C ARG A 299 -15.76 9.32 9.33
N MET A 300 -15.15 8.76 10.39
CA MET A 300 -14.18 9.51 11.20
C MET A 300 -12.95 9.93 10.39
N ALA A 301 -12.44 9.03 9.54
CA ALA A 301 -11.33 9.35 8.64
C ALA A 301 -11.70 10.49 7.69
N ARG A 302 -12.87 10.44 7.07
CA ARG A 302 -13.38 11.51 6.20
C ARG A 302 -13.51 12.86 6.93
N GLU A 303 -14.05 12.86 8.14
CA GLU A 303 -14.18 14.07 8.98
C GLU A 303 -12.81 14.68 9.34
N LYS A 304 -11.84 13.84 9.70
CA LYS A 304 -10.51 14.28 10.13
C LYS A 304 -9.60 14.70 8.97
N MET A 305 -9.67 14.00 7.84
CA MET A 305 -8.79 14.24 6.68
C MET A 305 -9.39 15.23 5.67
N GLY A 306 -10.68 15.54 5.80
CA GLY A 306 -11.39 16.45 4.92
C GLY A 306 -11.86 15.83 3.60
N PRO A 307 -12.69 16.58 2.81
CA PRO A 307 -13.41 16.02 1.67
C PRO A 307 -12.51 15.69 0.46
N LYS A 308 -11.33 16.27 0.38
CA LYS A 308 -10.42 16.09 -0.76
C LYS A 308 -9.54 14.83 -0.64
N GLN A 309 -9.32 14.28 0.55
CA GLN A 309 -8.48 13.10 0.70
C GLN A 309 -9.08 11.91 -0.04
N VAL A 310 -8.30 11.23 -0.90
CA VAL A 310 -8.70 9.92 -1.42
C VAL A 310 -8.48 8.89 -0.33
N ILE A 311 -9.53 8.13 0.00
CA ILE A 311 -9.47 7.07 1.00
C ILE A 311 -9.77 5.74 0.31
N CYS A 312 -8.89 4.76 0.52
CA CYS A 312 -9.06 3.38 0.09
C CYS A 312 -9.49 2.51 1.28
N GLY A 313 -10.25 1.48 1.04
CA GLY A 313 -10.62 0.48 2.06
C GLY A 313 -12.13 0.55 2.35
N ASN A 314 -12.63 0.14 3.57
CA ASN A 314 -11.85 -0.51 4.64
C ASN A 314 -12.65 -1.66 5.29
N ILE A 315 -13.29 -2.49 4.45
CA ILE A 315 -14.02 -3.65 4.99
C ILE A 315 -13.04 -4.62 5.68
N ASN A 316 -13.49 -5.28 6.76
CA ASN A 316 -12.67 -6.25 7.46
C ASN A 316 -12.32 -7.44 6.54
N PRO A 317 -11.03 -7.73 6.30
CA PRO A 317 -10.64 -8.79 5.36
C PRO A 317 -11.02 -10.20 5.84
N VAL A 318 -11.18 -10.41 7.13
CA VAL A 318 -11.54 -11.71 7.72
C VAL A 318 -13.05 -11.82 7.88
N SER A 319 -13.63 -11.07 8.83
CA SER A 319 -15.04 -11.25 9.23
C SER A 319 -16.04 -10.78 8.17
N VAL A 320 -15.63 -9.93 7.23
CA VAL A 320 -16.49 -9.45 6.14
C VAL A 320 -16.09 -10.07 4.81
N LEU A 321 -14.87 -9.79 4.31
CA LEU A 321 -14.51 -10.20 2.96
C LEU A 321 -14.40 -11.72 2.82
N ARG A 322 -13.83 -12.43 3.81
CA ARG A 322 -13.71 -13.90 3.78
C ARG A 322 -14.97 -14.63 4.19
N GLU A 323 -15.63 -14.19 5.27
CA GLU A 323 -16.64 -15.00 5.97
C GLU A 323 -18.09 -14.63 5.65
N ALA A 324 -18.34 -13.39 5.18
CA ALA A 324 -19.70 -12.95 4.88
C ALA A 324 -20.18 -13.41 3.49
N SER A 325 -21.48 -13.30 3.24
CA SER A 325 -22.06 -13.54 1.92
C SER A 325 -21.71 -12.40 0.95
N PRO A 326 -21.72 -12.66 -0.38
CA PRO A 326 -21.51 -11.62 -1.39
C PRO A 326 -22.45 -10.41 -1.24
N GLU A 327 -23.70 -10.60 -0.81
CA GLU A 327 -24.66 -9.52 -0.57
C GLU A 327 -24.26 -8.66 0.63
N GLU A 328 -23.74 -9.26 1.69
CA GLU A 328 -23.28 -8.54 2.88
C GLU A 328 -21.99 -7.77 2.57
N ILE A 329 -21.07 -8.34 1.81
CA ILE A 329 -19.86 -7.68 1.34
C ILE A 329 -20.23 -6.46 0.48
N TYR A 330 -21.15 -6.61 -0.47
CA TYR A 330 -21.61 -5.50 -1.31
C TYR A 330 -22.14 -4.34 -0.47
N LYS A 331 -23.01 -4.63 0.53
CA LYS A 331 -23.53 -3.62 1.46
C LYS A 331 -22.45 -2.98 2.31
N ALA A 332 -21.45 -3.75 2.75
CA ALA A 332 -20.33 -3.22 3.53
C ALA A 332 -19.50 -2.23 2.70
N VAL A 333 -19.16 -2.57 1.44
CA VAL A 333 -18.45 -1.65 0.52
C VAL A 333 -19.32 -0.42 0.21
N GLU A 334 -20.63 -0.59 -0.01
CA GLU A 334 -21.56 0.53 -0.22
C GLU A 334 -21.58 1.48 0.99
N ASN A 335 -21.53 0.96 2.20
CA ASN A 335 -21.44 1.80 3.40
C ASN A 335 -20.12 2.55 3.49
N CYS A 336 -18.98 1.89 3.20
CA CYS A 336 -17.69 2.56 3.14
C CYS A 336 -17.71 3.69 2.10
N HIS A 337 -18.25 3.45 0.90
CA HIS A 337 -18.36 4.46 -0.15
C HIS A 337 -19.25 5.64 0.29
N LYS A 338 -20.42 5.39 0.87
CA LYS A 338 -21.31 6.44 1.40
C LYS A 338 -20.64 7.32 2.45
N GLU A 339 -19.84 6.73 3.32
CA GLU A 339 -19.12 7.45 4.38
C GLU A 339 -17.88 8.19 3.87
N ALA A 340 -17.17 7.61 2.89
CA ALA A 340 -16.01 8.22 2.25
C ALA A 340 -16.37 9.35 1.26
N GLY A 341 -17.54 9.27 0.61
CA GLY A 341 -17.96 10.21 -0.43
C GLY A 341 -17.22 9.98 -1.75
N GLU A 342 -17.19 11.01 -2.64
CA GLU A 342 -16.71 10.89 -4.02
C GLU A 342 -15.23 10.48 -4.17
N ASN A 343 -14.38 10.80 -3.19
CA ASN A 343 -12.96 10.46 -3.23
C ASN A 343 -12.70 9.12 -2.54
N PHE A 344 -13.23 8.05 -3.12
CA PHE A 344 -13.18 6.70 -2.60
C PHE A 344 -12.58 5.70 -3.62
N ILE A 345 -11.72 4.81 -3.14
CA ILE A 345 -11.19 3.68 -3.88
C ILE A 345 -11.63 2.40 -3.16
N VAL A 346 -12.16 1.45 -3.93
CA VAL A 346 -12.61 0.16 -3.37
C VAL A 346 -11.40 -0.68 -2.97
N GLY A 347 -11.40 -1.15 -1.72
CA GLY A 347 -10.37 -2.01 -1.16
C GLY A 347 -10.86 -2.76 0.08
N ALA A 348 -10.00 -3.60 0.64
CA ALA A 348 -10.17 -4.15 1.99
C ALA A 348 -9.41 -3.27 3.00
N GLY A 349 -9.62 -3.49 4.29
CA GLY A 349 -8.94 -2.71 5.34
C GLY A 349 -7.45 -3.06 5.50
N CYS A 350 -7.05 -4.22 5.02
CA CYS A 350 -5.66 -4.68 4.99
C CYS A 350 -5.53 -5.73 3.89
N GLU A 351 -4.46 -6.57 3.92
CA GLU A 351 -4.27 -7.66 2.98
C GLU A 351 -5.50 -8.58 2.89
N VAL A 352 -5.87 -8.92 1.67
CA VAL A 352 -6.87 -9.97 1.38
C VAL A 352 -6.31 -11.31 1.83
N THR A 353 -7.00 -12.01 2.73
CA THR A 353 -6.54 -13.30 3.25
C THR A 353 -6.52 -14.38 2.15
N ARG A 354 -5.52 -15.28 2.21
CA ARG A 354 -5.25 -16.30 1.19
C ARG A 354 -6.44 -17.24 0.89
N ASP A 355 -7.27 -17.50 1.88
CA ASP A 355 -8.41 -18.40 1.83
C ASP A 355 -9.76 -17.72 1.55
N THR A 356 -9.71 -16.44 1.11
CA THR A 356 -10.92 -15.70 0.74
C THR A 356 -11.58 -16.34 -0.49
N PRO A 357 -12.91 -16.67 -0.43
CA PRO A 357 -13.63 -17.22 -1.57
C PRO A 357 -13.60 -16.29 -2.80
N LEU A 358 -13.41 -16.88 -3.99
CA LEU A 358 -13.28 -16.11 -5.23
C LEU A 358 -14.53 -15.28 -5.57
N GLU A 359 -15.69 -15.78 -5.25
CA GLU A 359 -16.95 -15.04 -5.39
C GLU A 359 -17.02 -13.80 -4.52
N ASN A 360 -16.39 -13.84 -3.34
CA ASN A 360 -16.33 -12.71 -2.43
C ASN A 360 -15.38 -11.61 -2.95
N ILE A 361 -14.21 -12.00 -3.47
CA ILE A 361 -13.28 -11.06 -4.11
C ILE A 361 -13.91 -10.37 -5.32
N LYS A 362 -14.67 -11.11 -6.14
CA LYS A 362 -15.36 -10.54 -7.31
C LYS A 362 -16.32 -9.42 -6.96
N VAL A 363 -16.85 -9.40 -5.72
CA VAL A 363 -17.76 -8.34 -5.29
C VAL A 363 -17.06 -6.98 -5.31
N LEU A 364 -15.77 -6.90 -4.95
CA LEU A 364 -15.01 -5.64 -4.94
C LEU A 364 -14.94 -5.03 -6.35
N GLY A 365 -14.47 -5.79 -7.35
CA GLY A 365 -14.39 -5.35 -8.73
C GLY A 365 -15.76 -5.07 -9.35
N HIS A 366 -16.78 -5.89 -9.02
CA HIS A 366 -18.15 -5.67 -9.47
C HIS A 366 -18.74 -4.38 -8.88
N TYR A 367 -18.56 -4.13 -7.59
CA TYR A 367 -19.00 -2.87 -6.97
C TYR A 367 -18.34 -1.67 -7.64
N ALA A 368 -17.01 -1.70 -7.78
CA ALA A 368 -16.24 -0.64 -8.41
C ALA A 368 -16.74 -0.33 -9.82
N SER A 369 -16.89 -1.35 -10.68
CA SER A 369 -17.34 -1.19 -12.07
C SER A 369 -18.78 -0.74 -12.24
N SER A 370 -19.59 -0.76 -11.17
CA SER A 370 -20.99 -0.37 -11.17
C SER A 370 -21.26 1.03 -10.62
N HIS A 371 -20.24 1.72 -10.13
CA HIS A 371 -20.30 3.05 -9.50
C HIS A 371 -19.20 3.98 -10.02
#